data_6e297d32299f84fffdb4ecb16e235643
#
_entry.id   6e297d32299f84fffdb4ecb16e235643
#
_cell.length_a   1.000
_cell.length_b   1.000
_cell.length_c   1.000
_cell.angle_alpha   90.00
_cell.angle_beta   90.00
_cell.angle_gamma   90.00
#
_symmetry.space_group_name_H-M   'P 1'
#
loop_
_entity.id
_entity.type
_entity.pdbx_description
1 polymer ?
#
loop_
_entity_poly.entity_id
_entity_poly.type
_entity_poly.pdbx_seq_one_letter_code
_entity_poly.pdbx_strand_id
1 'polypeptide(L)'
;MKLATITAVFFAAVPMADEVEAPRPEVAFPVRGPVDWGQAEARFGAYRGGRTHEGQDVFARAGTPLVAVRDGRVVETGDDGGRGNYVAIWSRTARRTFVYLHMRRPSPLRVGASVRAGARVGAVGCTGSCWGDHLHLELRRGRGTTGRALDPLPLLRRLARRRARDR
;
A
#
# COMPACT_ATOMS: atom_id res chain seq x y z
N MET A 1 43.99 -16.92 -57.10
CA MET A 1 42.82 -17.06 -56.26
C MET A 1 43.26 -17.20 -54.80
N LYS A 2 43.02 -16.19 -53.99
CA LYS A 2 43.36 -16.22 -52.53
C LYS A 2 42.08 -16.56 -51.77
N LEU A 3 42.03 -17.70 -51.07
CA LEU A 3 40.95 -18.05 -50.15
C LEU A 3 41.09 -17.23 -48.87
N ALA A 4 40.06 -16.50 -48.52
CA ALA A 4 39.99 -15.82 -47.23
C ALA A 4 39.34 -16.77 -46.20
N THR A 5 40.09 -17.12 -45.15
CA THR A 5 39.59 -17.93 -44.03
C THR A 5 38.84 -17.01 -43.08
N ILE A 6 37.53 -17.22 -42.94
CA ILE A 6 36.68 -16.49 -41.96
C ILE A 6 36.74 -17.26 -40.65
N THR A 7 37.42 -16.67 -39.63
CA THR A 7 37.43 -17.20 -38.27
C THR A 7 36.13 -16.76 -37.55
N ALA A 8 35.25 -17.72 -37.26
CA ALA A 8 34.05 -17.45 -36.47
C ALA A 8 34.43 -17.36 -34.99
N VAL A 9 34.23 -16.19 -34.38
CA VAL A 9 34.38 -15.99 -32.94
C VAL A 9 33.04 -16.40 -32.26
N PHE A 10 33.07 -17.52 -31.56
CA PHE A 10 31.97 -17.94 -30.70
C PHE A 10 32.03 -17.13 -29.40
N PHE A 11 31.07 -16.21 -29.21
CA PHE A 11 30.79 -15.63 -27.90
C PHE A 11 30.06 -16.65 -27.06
N ALA A 12 30.74 -17.22 -26.07
CA ALA A 12 30.11 -18.02 -25.05
C ALA A 12 29.23 -17.10 -24.18
N ALA A 13 27.92 -17.34 -24.20
CA ALA A 13 26.97 -16.65 -23.30
C ALA A 13 27.31 -17.09 -21.86
N VAL A 14 27.80 -16.16 -21.04
CA VAL A 14 27.98 -16.35 -19.60
C VAL A 14 26.55 -16.51 -19.02
N PRO A 15 26.24 -17.64 -18.34
CA PRO A 15 24.95 -17.78 -17.66
C PRO A 15 24.84 -16.67 -16.61
N MET A 16 23.84 -15.81 -16.73
CA MET A 16 23.48 -14.86 -15.68
C MET A 16 23.14 -15.69 -14.44
N ALA A 17 23.94 -15.52 -13.39
CA ALA A 17 23.65 -16.11 -12.09
C ALA A 17 22.22 -15.69 -11.69
N ASP A 18 21.37 -16.66 -11.33
CA ASP A 18 20.08 -16.41 -10.72
C ASP A 18 20.31 -15.52 -9.49
N GLU A 19 19.98 -14.24 -9.61
CA GLU A 19 20.03 -13.30 -8.50
C GLU A 19 18.98 -13.79 -7.48
N VAL A 20 19.43 -14.43 -6.41
CA VAL A 20 18.57 -14.89 -5.32
C VAL A 20 17.91 -13.64 -4.72
N GLU A 21 16.71 -13.34 -5.20
CA GLU A 21 15.93 -12.23 -4.71
C GLU A 21 15.68 -12.39 -3.21
N ALA A 22 16.12 -11.41 -2.41
CA ALA A 22 15.95 -11.43 -0.97
C ALA A 22 14.49 -11.70 -0.58
N PRO A 23 14.23 -12.49 0.46
CA PRO A 23 12.88 -12.86 0.87
C PRO A 23 12.05 -11.61 1.16
N ARG A 24 10.96 -11.46 0.42
CA ARG A 24 10.07 -10.30 0.50
C ARG A 24 9.09 -10.46 1.66
N PRO A 25 8.72 -9.36 2.33
CA PRO A 25 7.73 -9.44 3.39
C PRO A 25 6.36 -9.83 2.81
N GLU A 26 5.71 -10.85 3.38
CA GLU A 26 4.32 -11.18 3.08
C GLU A 26 3.34 -10.07 3.49
N VAL A 27 3.75 -9.24 4.43
CA VAL A 27 2.98 -8.12 4.99
C VAL A 27 3.91 -6.94 5.31
N ALA A 28 3.40 -5.71 5.15
CA ALA A 28 4.15 -4.50 5.45
C ALA A 28 3.28 -3.50 6.24
N PHE A 29 3.91 -2.73 7.12
CA PHE A 29 3.26 -1.57 7.73
C PHE A 29 3.06 -0.48 6.67
N PRO A 30 1.84 0.10 6.53
CA PRO A 30 1.49 0.90 5.35
C PRO A 30 2.20 2.25 5.23
N VAL A 31 2.83 2.77 6.28
CA VAL A 31 3.49 4.08 6.30
C VAL A 31 5.00 3.91 6.46
N ARG A 32 5.81 4.43 5.53
CA ARG A 32 7.28 4.33 5.52
C ARG A 32 7.95 5.51 6.22
N GLY A 33 7.52 5.83 7.46
CA GLY A 33 8.05 6.94 8.26
C GLY A 33 7.66 6.83 9.73
N PRO A 34 8.06 7.80 10.57
CA PRO A 34 7.50 7.97 11.91
C PRO A 34 5.98 8.18 11.81
N VAL A 35 5.26 7.68 12.80
CA VAL A 35 3.79 7.79 12.86
C VAL A 35 3.34 8.15 14.25
N ASP A 36 2.21 8.86 14.32
CA ASP A 36 1.40 9.06 15.50
C ASP A 36 0.04 8.37 15.29
N TRP A 37 -0.47 7.75 16.34
CA TRP A 37 -1.74 7.02 16.31
C TRP A 37 -2.95 7.90 16.56
N GLY A 38 -2.73 9.19 16.83
CA GLY A 38 -3.80 10.15 17.16
C GLY A 38 -4.53 9.83 18.45
N GLN A 39 -5.57 10.60 18.70
CA GLN A 39 -6.45 10.47 19.85
C GLN A 39 -7.59 9.46 19.59
N ALA A 40 -8.59 9.44 20.46
CA ALA A 40 -9.71 8.51 20.39
C ALA A 40 -10.50 8.64 19.06
N GLU A 41 -10.61 9.85 18.55
CA GLU A 41 -11.30 10.18 17.28
C GLU A 41 -10.63 9.56 16.05
N ALA A 42 -9.34 9.29 16.12
CA ALA A 42 -8.60 8.63 15.04
C ALA A 42 -8.92 7.14 14.89
N ARG A 43 -9.60 6.55 15.86
CA ARG A 43 -9.85 5.11 15.93
C ARG A 43 -11.07 4.70 15.13
N PHE A 44 -11.02 3.47 14.65
CA PHE A 44 -12.20 2.79 14.10
C PHE A 44 -13.34 2.81 15.12
N GLY A 45 -14.57 3.10 14.65
CA GLY A 45 -15.75 3.17 15.49
C GLY A 45 -16.00 4.51 16.18
N ALA A 46 -15.07 5.47 16.11
CA ALA A 46 -15.26 6.79 16.68
C ALA A 46 -16.44 7.52 16.05
N TYR A 47 -17.25 8.22 16.88
CA TYR A 47 -18.36 9.02 16.39
C TYR A 47 -17.88 10.31 15.73
N ARG A 48 -18.38 10.58 14.54
CA ARG A 48 -18.01 11.76 13.73
C ARG A 48 -19.23 12.52 13.21
N GLY A 49 -20.03 13.06 14.13
CA GLY A 49 -21.16 13.94 13.78
C GLY A 49 -22.18 13.28 12.85
N GLY A 50 -22.83 12.19 13.29
CA GLY A 50 -23.86 11.47 12.53
C GLY A 50 -23.35 10.26 11.73
N ARG A 51 -22.05 10.02 11.71
CA ARG A 51 -21.45 8.83 11.09
C ARG A 51 -20.40 8.19 12.00
N THR A 52 -20.12 6.92 11.78
CA THR A 52 -19.06 6.18 12.46
C THR A 52 -17.80 6.20 11.61
N HIS A 53 -16.64 6.35 12.24
CA HIS A 53 -15.34 6.28 11.59
C HIS A 53 -15.05 4.85 11.11
N GLU A 54 -14.94 4.62 9.81
CA GLU A 54 -14.85 3.29 9.21
C GLU A 54 -13.41 2.81 8.96
N GLY A 55 -12.42 3.53 9.48
CA GLY A 55 -11.01 3.21 9.35
C GLY A 55 -10.20 3.56 10.59
N GLN A 56 -8.89 3.52 10.45
CA GLN A 56 -7.92 4.01 11.42
C GLN A 56 -7.11 5.11 10.78
N ASP A 57 -7.05 6.27 11.43
CA ASP A 57 -6.16 7.34 11.03
C ASP A 57 -4.77 7.10 11.62
N VAL A 58 -3.75 7.20 10.77
CA VAL A 58 -2.34 7.08 11.11
C VAL A 58 -1.65 8.35 10.64
N PHE A 59 -1.34 9.24 11.59
CA PHE A 59 -0.74 10.54 11.28
C PHE A 59 0.73 10.38 10.91
N ALA A 60 1.14 11.06 9.87
CA ALA A 60 2.51 11.13 9.42
C ALA A 60 2.69 12.36 8.52
N ARG A 61 3.92 12.86 8.41
CA ARG A 61 4.24 14.03 7.58
C ARG A 61 3.76 13.84 6.14
N ALA A 62 3.20 14.90 5.54
CA ALA A 62 2.85 14.94 4.12
C ALA A 62 4.02 14.48 3.23
N GLY A 63 3.70 13.67 2.22
CA GLY A 63 4.70 13.10 1.32
C GLY A 63 5.36 11.81 1.83
N THR A 64 5.14 11.40 3.09
CA THR A 64 5.63 10.11 3.59
C THR A 64 5.10 8.98 2.72
N PRO A 65 5.96 8.07 2.20
CA PRO A 65 5.53 7.02 1.29
C PRO A 65 4.52 6.06 1.94
N LEU A 66 3.45 5.77 1.21
CA LEU A 66 2.49 4.72 1.51
C LEU A 66 2.79 3.47 0.71
N VAL A 67 2.70 2.30 1.36
CA VAL A 67 2.98 1.00 0.74
C VAL A 67 1.85 0.00 0.98
N ALA A 68 1.73 -0.96 0.08
CA ALA A 68 0.73 -2.02 0.18
C ALA A 68 0.96 -2.89 1.42
N VAL A 69 -0.08 -3.12 2.21
CA VAL A 69 -0.03 -3.98 3.40
C VAL A 69 0.20 -5.44 3.04
N ARG A 70 -0.35 -5.89 1.91
CA ARG A 70 -0.27 -7.27 1.42
C ARG A 70 -0.23 -7.30 -0.11
N ASP A 71 0.17 -8.45 -0.64
CA ASP A 71 -0.02 -8.78 -2.04
C ASP A 71 -1.50 -8.68 -2.40
N GLY A 72 -1.78 -8.08 -3.56
CA GLY A 72 -3.14 -7.90 -4.01
C GLY A 72 -3.25 -7.38 -5.43
N ARG A 73 -4.47 -7.01 -5.78
CA ARG A 73 -4.82 -6.37 -7.05
C ARG A 73 -5.58 -5.08 -6.78
N VAL A 74 -5.23 -4.01 -7.47
CA VAL A 74 -6.00 -2.76 -7.43
C VAL A 74 -7.40 -3.02 -7.99
N VAL A 75 -8.41 -2.73 -7.19
CA VAL A 75 -9.83 -2.92 -7.57
C VAL A 75 -10.55 -1.61 -7.79
N GLU A 76 -10.04 -0.52 -7.21
CA GLU A 76 -10.62 0.81 -7.34
C GLU A 76 -9.54 1.87 -7.09
N THR A 77 -9.62 2.99 -7.77
CA THR A 77 -8.83 4.20 -7.51
C THR A 77 -9.63 5.41 -7.98
N GLY A 78 -9.48 6.53 -7.33
CA GLY A 78 -10.22 7.74 -7.68
C GLY A 78 -9.87 8.91 -6.80
N ASP A 79 -10.68 9.96 -6.96
CA ASP A 79 -10.68 11.18 -6.18
C ASP A 79 -12.13 11.65 -6.00
N ASP A 80 -12.54 11.89 -4.77
CA ASP A 80 -13.84 12.46 -4.45
C ASP A 80 -13.76 13.37 -3.20
N GLY A 81 -14.80 14.18 -2.99
CA GLY A 81 -14.84 15.16 -1.91
C GLY A 81 -14.75 14.57 -0.49
N GLY A 82 -15.09 13.30 -0.31
CA GLY A 82 -15.01 12.61 0.98
C GLY A 82 -13.66 11.92 1.19
N ARG A 83 -13.32 11.01 0.30
CA ARG A 83 -12.12 10.16 0.38
C ARG A 83 -10.85 10.87 -0.09
N GLY A 84 -10.99 11.95 -0.85
CA GLY A 84 -9.87 12.54 -1.58
C GLY A 84 -9.23 11.54 -2.54
N ASN A 85 -7.97 11.70 -2.84
CA ASN A 85 -7.23 10.72 -3.62
C ASN A 85 -7.14 9.39 -2.86
N TYR A 86 -7.60 8.30 -3.47
CA TYR A 86 -7.61 6.99 -2.82
C TYR A 86 -7.25 5.84 -3.77
N VAL A 87 -6.87 4.71 -3.18
CA VAL A 87 -6.69 3.43 -3.87
C VAL A 87 -7.17 2.29 -2.99
N ALA A 88 -7.87 1.33 -3.59
CA ALA A 88 -8.35 0.11 -2.94
C ALA A 88 -7.66 -1.11 -3.53
N ILE A 89 -7.05 -1.94 -2.66
CA ILE A 89 -6.28 -3.12 -3.03
C ILE A 89 -6.92 -4.34 -2.39
N TRP A 90 -7.42 -5.24 -3.24
CA TRP A 90 -7.96 -6.53 -2.84
C TRP A 90 -6.86 -7.57 -2.66
N SER A 91 -6.74 -8.11 -1.46
CA SER A 91 -5.88 -9.27 -1.18
C SER A 91 -6.70 -10.55 -1.12
N ARG A 92 -6.45 -11.47 -2.06
CA ARG A 92 -7.12 -12.76 -2.11
C ARG A 92 -6.79 -13.63 -0.88
N THR A 93 -5.54 -13.62 -0.46
CA THR A 93 -5.08 -14.40 0.71
C THR A 93 -5.68 -13.91 2.02
N ALA A 94 -5.84 -12.60 2.19
CA ALA A 94 -6.49 -12.03 3.36
C ALA A 94 -8.03 -12.04 3.25
N ARG A 95 -8.60 -12.19 2.05
CA ARG A 95 -10.03 -12.01 1.74
C ARG A 95 -10.56 -10.66 2.23
N ARG A 96 -9.75 -9.60 2.01
CA ARG A 96 -9.99 -8.22 2.47
C ARG A 96 -9.52 -7.24 1.42
N THR A 97 -10.19 -6.09 1.38
CA THR A 97 -9.74 -4.92 0.63
C THR A 97 -9.15 -3.90 1.60
N PHE A 98 -7.96 -3.43 1.29
CA PHE A 98 -7.27 -2.34 1.98
C PHE A 98 -7.50 -1.07 1.19
N VAL A 99 -8.12 -0.04 1.81
CA VAL A 99 -8.41 1.24 1.17
C VAL A 99 -7.57 2.32 1.82
N TYR A 100 -6.78 3.02 0.99
CA TYR A 100 -5.87 4.09 1.39
C TYR A 100 -6.48 5.41 0.94
N LEU A 101 -6.85 6.28 1.86
CA LEU A 101 -7.52 7.55 1.59
C LEU A 101 -6.62 8.75 1.88
N HIS A 102 -7.10 9.93 1.47
CA HIS A 102 -6.51 11.25 1.70
C HIS A 102 -5.10 11.42 1.15
N MET A 103 -4.72 10.59 0.16
CA MET A 103 -3.38 10.64 -0.43
C MET A 103 -3.09 12.03 -1.02
N ARG A 104 -1.83 12.45 -0.95
CA ARG A 104 -1.37 13.76 -1.45
C ARG A 104 -1.65 13.97 -2.94
N ARG A 105 -1.57 12.91 -3.73
CA ARG A 105 -1.80 12.89 -5.19
C ARG A 105 -2.51 11.60 -5.57
N PRO A 106 -3.13 11.50 -6.74
CA PRO A 106 -3.66 10.24 -7.26
C PRO A 106 -2.62 9.13 -7.18
N SER A 107 -3.08 7.91 -6.90
CA SER A 107 -2.22 6.73 -6.90
C SER A 107 -1.57 6.55 -8.27
N PRO A 108 -0.27 6.19 -8.35
CA PRO A 108 0.37 5.83 -9.62
C PRO A 108 -0.12 4.48 -10.17
N LEU A 109 -0.91 3.74 -9.38
CA LEU A 109 -1.41 2.43 -9.74
C LEU A 109 -2.73 2.53 -10.53
N ARG A 110 -2.92 1.62 -11.48
CA ARG A 110 -4.16 1.51 -12.26
C ARG A 110 -5.01 0.35 -11.78
N VAL A 111 -6.33 0.45 -11.93
CA VAL A 111 -7.25 -0.68 -11.67
C VAL A 111 -6.80 -1.89 -12.48
N GLY A 112 -6.81 -3.06 -11.83
CA GLY A 112 -6.31 -4.31 -12.40
C GLY A 112 -4.82 -4.58 -12.18
N ALA A 113 -4.01 -3.60 -11.76
CA ALA A 113 -2.60 -3.82 -11.47
C ALA A 113 -2.39 -4.78 -10.30
N SER A 114 -1.43 -5.69 -10.44
CA SER A 114 -0.94 -6.51 -9.32
C SER A 114 0.02 -5.71 -8.47
N VAL A 115 -0.11 -5.81 -7.17
CA VAL A 115 0.70 -5.08 -6.18
C VAL A 115 1.26 -6.06 -5.18
N ARG A 116 2.54 -5.94 -4.85
CA ARG A 116 3.22 -6.74 -3.82
C ARG A 116 3.22 -6.01 -2.49
N ALA A 117 3.24 -6.74 -1.37
CA ALA A 117 3.44 -6.19 -0.05
C ALA A 117 4.71 -5.31 -0.01
N GLY A 118 4.60 -4.12 0.57
CA GLY A 118 5.70 -3.17 0.61
C GLY A 118 5.91 -2.33 -0.66
N ALA A 119 5.24 -2.63 -1.78
CA ALA A 119 5.27 -1.79 -2.97
C ALA A 119 4.58 -0.44 -2.73
N ARG A 120 5.12 0.62 -3.32
CA ARG A 120 4.57 1.97 -3.17
C ARG A 120 3.19 2.08 -3.80
N VAL A 121 2.23 2.64 -3.04
CA VAL A 121 0.84 2.87 -3.49
C VAL A 121 0.50 4.36 -3.59
N GLY A 122 1.25 5.22 -2.90
CA GLY A 122 1.02 6.66 -2.87
C GLY A 122 1.89 7.37 -1.84
N ALA A 123 1.40 8.47 -1.30
CA ALA A 123 2.03 9.22 -0.22
C ALA A 123 0.97 9.87 0.67
N VAL A 124 1.29 10.01 1.95
CA VAL A 124 0.47 10.72 2.94
C VAL A 124 0.15 12.13 2.46
N GLY A 125 -1.08 12.54 2.65
CA GLY A 125 -1.58 13.87 2.37
C GLY A 125 -2.82 14.19 3.19
N CYS A 126 -3.60 15.16 2.71
CA CYS A 126 -4.85 15.61 3.33
C CYS A 126 -5.80 16.09 2.22
N THR A 127 -6.12 15.23 1.25
CA THR A 127 -7.13 15.54 0.23
C THR A 127 -8.50 15.03 0.64
N GLY A 128 -9.57 15.62 0.10
CA GLY A 128 -10.93 15.30 0.49
C GLY A 128 -11.29 15.83 1.88
N SER A 129 -12.16 15.11 2.60
CA SER A 129 -12.62 15.49 3.95
C SER A 129 -11.62 15.04 5.02
N CYS A 130 -10.61 15.83 5.27
CA CYS A 130 -9.45 15.48 6.09
C CYS A 130 -9.10 16.58 7.11
N TRP A 131 -8.45 16.20 8.22
CA TRP A 131 -8.01 17.08 9.29
C TRP A 131 -6.53 16.82 9.61
N GLY A 132 -5.65 17.44 8.85
CA GLY A 132 -4.21 17.25 8.98
C GLY A 132 -3.68 16.03 8.23
N ASP A 133 -2.39 15.98 8.04
CA ASP A 133 -1.73 14.95 7.22
C ASP A 133 -1.80 13.58 7.88
N HIS A 134 -2.49 12.63 7.27
CA HIS A 134 -2.60 11.25 7.74
C HIS A 134 -2.90 10.26 6.61
N LEU A 135 -2.68 9.00 6.87
CA LEU A 135 -3.30 7.88 6.16
C LEU A 135 -4.59 7.52 6.91
N HIS A 136 -5.75 7.65 6.28
CA HIS A 136 -6.94 6.93 6.70
C HIS A 136 -6.92 5.56 6.01
N LEU A 137 -6.77 4.50 6.81
CA LEU A 137 -6.77 3.13 6.30
C LEU A 137 -8.07 2.42 6.68
N GLU A 138 -8.81 1.95 5.68
CA GLU A 138 -9.93 1.07 5.91
C GLU A 138 -9.56 -0.39 5.59
N LEU A 139 -10.17 -1.30 6.32
CA LEU A 139 -10.13 -2.73 6.07
C LEU A 139 -11.55 -3.20 5.76
N ARG A 140 -11.82 -3.56 4.50
CA ARG A 140 -13.16 -3.98 4.05
C ARG A 140 -13.25 -5.49 3.87
N ARG A 141 -14.36 -6.09 4.30
CA ARG A 141 -14.64 -7.50 4.03
C ARG A 141 -14.96 -7.69 2.54
N GLY A 142 -14.36 -8.70 1.91
CA GLY A 142 -14.61 -8.99 0.51
C GLY A 142 -13.85 -8.05 -0.44
N ARG A 143 -14.18 -8.17 -1.73
CA ARG A 143 -13.57 -7.40 -2.82
C ARG A 143 -14.35 -6.10 -3.04
N GLY A 144 -13.63 -4.97 -3.11
CA GLY A 144 -14.22 -3.64 -3.32
C GLY A 144 -14.34 -2.84 -2.02
N THR A 145 -14.91 -1.65 -2.13
CA THR A 145 -14.99 -0.65 -1.04
C THR A 145 -16.32 -0.66 -0.29
N THR A 146 -17.34 -1.37 -0.80
CA THR A 146 -18.70 -1.42 -0.23
C THR A 146 -18.89 -2.49 0.85
N GLY A 147 -17.91 -3.39 1.02
CA GLY A 147 -17.97 -4.42 2.05
C GLY A 147 -17.94 -3.84 3.47
N ARG A 148 -18.46 -4.59 4.45
CA ARG A 148 -18.45 -4.16 5.86
C ARG A 148 -17.05 -3.75 6.30
N ALA A 149 -16.94 -2.57 6.91
CA ALA A 149 -15.71 -2.10 7.53
C ALA A 149 -15.34 -2.95 8.76
N LEU A 150 -14.07 -3.18 8.94
CA LEU A 150 -13.47 -3.94 10.05
C LEU A 150 -12.40 -3.07 10.70
N ASP A 151 -12.19 -3.23 12.00
CA ASP A 151 -11.16 -2.50 12.72
C ASP A 151 -9.74 -2.86 12.20
N PRO A 152 -9.00 -1.91 11.61
CA PRO A 152 -7.64 -2.15 11.14
C PRO A 152 -6.59 -2.11 12.26
N LEU A 153 -6.91 -1.52 13.43
CA LEU A 153 -5.94 -1.21 14.46
C LEU A 153 -5.17 -2.43 15.01
N PRO A 154 -5.81 -3.60 15.26
CA PRO A 154 -5.09 -4.79 15.70
C PRO A 154 -4.03 -5.25 14.70
N LEU A 155 -4.36 -5.21 13.40
CA LEU A 155 -3.42 -5.54 12.32
C LEU A 155 -2.26 -4.52 12.29
N LEU A 156 -2.57 -3.23 12.28
CA LEU A 156 -1.60 -2.15 12.21
C LEU A 156 -0.60 -2.19 13.38
N ARG A 157 -1.08 -2.40 14.60
CA ARG A 157 -0.22 -2.53 15.79
C ARG A 157 0.73 -3.73 15.70
N ARG A 158 0.25 -4.86 15.20
CA ARG A 158 1.08 -6.04 14.97
C ARG A 158 2.18 -5.75 13.94
N LEU A 159 1.85 -5.09 12.84
CA LEU A 159 2.81 -4.72 11.79
C LEU A 159 3.83 -3.68 12.26
N ALA A 160 3.41 -2.72 13.08
CA ALA A 160 4.30 -1.72 13.66
C ALA A 160 5.34 -2.38 14.61
N ARG A 161 4.89 -3.33 15.45
CA ARG A 161 5.80 -4.10 16.32
C ARG A 161 6.80 -4.94 15.52
N ARG A 162 6.37 -5.60 14.44
CA ARG A 162 7.26 -6.35 13.54
C ARG A 162 8.31 -5.42 12.94
N ARG A 163 7.88 -4.30 12.35
CA ARG A 163 8.77 -3.30 11.77
C ARG A 163 9.83 -2.76 12.76
N ALA A 164 9.48 -2.64 14.04
CA ALA A 164 10.43 -2.19 15.08
C ALA A 164 11.50 -3.22 15.42
N ARG A 165 11.22 -4.51 15.21
CA ARG A 165 12.18 -5.61 15.42
C ARG A 165 13.12 -5.82 14.24
N ASP A 166 12.68 -5.43 13.03
CA ASP A 166 13.42 -5.63 11.78
C ASP A 166 14.37 -4.43 11.47
N ARG A 167 14.51 -3.48 12.41
CA ARG A 167 15.42 -2.31 12.36
C ARG A 167 16.62 -2.49 13.26
#